data_a6ae26de4094b35307ec140b10210232
#
_entry.id   a6ae26de4094b35307ec140b10210232
#
_cell.length_a   1.000
_cell.length_b   1.000
_cell.length_c   1.000
_cell.angle_alpha   90.00
_cell.angle_beta   90.00
_cell.angle_gamma   90.00
#
_symmetry.space_group_name_H-M   'P 1'
#
loop_
_entity.id
_entity.type
_entity.pdbx_description
1 polymer ?
#
loop_
_entity_poly.entity_id
_entity_poly.type
_entity_poly.pdbx_seq_one_letter_code
_entity_poly.pdbx_strand_id
1 'polypeptide(L)'
;KIDSLQPWSGRESWMKYSPDSLYILYCKNHNLYVMGNKDKGQDSTEVQLTFDAEKNFTFAKEMDDSDGEVETVAEWFKDSKKIYAVREDARKVKDLYLVNSLSQPRPTLKTYKYDMPGDKEISQSELLVIDVETKKITKFNIDRWQDQYFEVLYVSKDSERIYFERTNRAYNEKELCVINVLTGEVKVLIHEVDKPFMDFKMVSISFLNDGKDIVYRSERSGWGHYYLYDGEGNLKNEITSGDWVAGPICEIDTVGRALYFYALGKDENIDPYYYTLCRASLDKPNSVEQLTFDNVTHAVDWSKTFNYFIDTYQRVDLEPHVVLRNRHGKKIMDLEKA
;
A
#
# COMPACT_ATOMS: atom_id res chain seq x y z
N LYS A 1 32.12 -18.26 18.09
CA LYS A 1 31.19 -17.73 19.13
C LYS A 1 30.42 -16.64 18.46
N ILE A 2 29.14 -16.87 18.19
CA ILE A 2 28.22 -15.81 17.81
C ILE A 2 27.92 -15.10 19.13
N ASP A 3 28.45 -13.89 19.28
CA ASP A 3 28.07 -13.05 20.42
C ASP A 3 26.54 -12.87 20.34
N SER A 4 25.87 -13.10 21.44
CA SER A 4 24.45 -12.87 21.57
C SER A 4 24.16 -11.44 21.09
N LEU A 5 23.40 -11.31 20.00
CA LEU A 5 22.83 -10.03 19.59
C LEU A 5 22.18 -9.44 20.84
N GLN A 6 22.70 -8.30 21.31
CA GLN A 6 22.05 -7.52 22.35
C GLN A 6 20.59 -7.33 21.93
N PRO A 7 19.61 -7.54 22.81
CA PRO A 7 18.23 -7.24 22.48
C PRO A 7 18.21 -5.80 21.95
N TRP A 8 17.51 -5.59 20.83
CA TRP A 8 17.31 -4.27 20.25
C TRP A 8 16.80 -3.34 21.34
N SER A 9 17.65 -2.43 21.78
CA SER A 9 17.39 -1.58 22.91
C SER A 9 16.23 -0.63 22.59
N GLY A 10 15.08 -0.83 23.23
CA GLY A 10 14.22 0.25 23.65
C GLY A 10 13.26 0.87 22.65
N ARG A 11 13.01 0.28 21.45
CA ARG A 11 11.89 0.70 20.61
C ARG A 11 10.72 -0.23 20.84
N GLU A 12 9.74 0.23 21.59
CA GLU A 12 8.46 -0.45 21.70
C GLU A 12 7.74 -0.43 20.35
N SER A 13 7.00 -1.48 20.00
CA SER A 13 6.30 -1.61 18.70
C SER A 13 5.25 -0.52 18.46
N TRP A 14 4.76 0.11 19.52
CA TRP A 14 3.77 1.18 19.48
C TRP A 14 4.37 2.56 19.12
N MET A 15 5.70 2.75 19.21
CA MET A 15 6.37 4.02 18.97
C MET A 15 6.49 4.33 17.48
N LYS A 16 5.76 5.32 17.00
CA LYS A 16 5.85 5.81 15.62
C LYS A 16 6.63 7.14 15.56
N TYR A 17 7.90 7.08 15.20
CA TYR A 17 8.78 8.24 15.17
C TYR A 17 8.46 9.19 14.03
N SER A 18 8.56 10.51 14.28
CA SER A 18 8.55 11.52 13.24
C SER A 18 9.75 11.34 12.29
N PRO A 19 9.68 11.80 11.02
CA PRO A 19 10.78 11.70 10.06
C PRO A 19 12.12 12.29 10.55
N ASP A 20 12.09 13.39 11.31
CA ASP A 20 13.27 13.98 11.97
C ASP A 20 13.68 13.27 13.27
N SER A 21 12.88 12.30 13.70
CA SER A 21 13.07 11.52 14.93
C SER A 21 12.99 12.34 16.24
N LEU A 22 12.43 13.55 16.21
CA LEU A 22 12.30 14.39 17.41
C LEU A 22 11.05 14.04 18.23
N TYR A 23 10.03 13.45 17.63
CA TYR A 23 8.75 13.15 18.28
C TYR A 23 8.36 11.69 18.08
N ILE A 24 7.52 11.20 19.00
CA ILE A 24 6.94 9.87 19.00
C ILE A 24 5.41 10.02 19.03
N LEU A 25 4.73 9.43 18.05
CA LEU A 25 3.29 9.37 17.91
C LEU A 25 2.79 7.99 18.33
N TYR A 26 1.68 7.93 19.06
CA TYR A 26 1.07 6.69 19.51
C TYR A 26 -0.41 6.91 19.86
N CYS A 27 -1.12 5.81 20.11
CA CYS A 27 -2.48 5.82 20.61
C CYS A 27 -2.51 5.37 22.08
N LYS A 28 -3.37 5.99 22.88
CA LYS A 28 -3.65 5.64 24.28
C LYS A 28 -5.10 5.96 24.58
N ASN A 29 -5.82 5.03 25.20
CA ASN A 29 -7.26 5.19 25.47
C ASN A 29 -8.02 5.65 24.21
N HIS A 30 -7.79 4.98 23.08
CA HIS A 30 -8.36 5.27 21.76
C HIS A 30 -7.92 6.58 21.10
N ASN A 31 -7.31 7.51 21.82
CA ASN A 31 -6.93 8.84 21.34
C ASN A 31 -5.46 8.94 20.93
N LEU A 32 -5.13 9.94 20.10
CA LEU A 32 -3.78 10.23 19.66
C LEU A 32 -3.00 11.06 20.68
N TYR A 33 -1.77 10.66 20.88
CA TYR A 33 -0.80 11.33 21.72
C TYR A 33 0.53 11.51 20.97
N VAL A 34 1.23 12.57 21.33
CA VAL A 34 2.60 12.82 20.90
C VAL A 34 3.48 13.14 22.11
N MET A 35 4.71 12.70 22.11
CA MET A 35 5.73 13.09 23.10
C MET A 35 7.07 13.33 22.42
N GLY A 36 7.94 14.12 23.06
CA GLY A 36 9.31 14.33 22.59
C GLY A 36 10.17 13.08 22.78
N ASN A 37 11.08 12.86 21.85
CA ASN A 37 12.03 11.77 21.92
C ASN A 37 13.20 12.12 22.85
N LYS A 38 13.27 11.47 24.01
CA LYS A 38 14.35 11.68 25.02
C LYS A 38 15.75 11.43 24.45
N ASP A 39 15.91 10.45 23.59
CA ASP A 39 17.19 10.11 22.95
C ASP A 39 17.72 11.24 22.06
N LYS A 40 16.86 12.19 21.72
CA LYS A 40 17.16 13.41 20.95
C LYS A 40 17.16 14.67 21.82
N GLY A 41 17.09 14.52 23.15
CA GLY A 41 17.08 15.64 24.08
C GLY A 41 15.76 16.42 24.14
N GLN A 42 14.67 15.84 23.64
CA GLN A 42 13.35 16.47 23.70
C GLN A 42 12.65 16.16 25.04
N ASP A 43 11.75 17.07 25.44
CA ASP A 43 10.89 16.83 26.59
C ASP A 43 9.89 15.71 26.28
N SER A 44 9.86 14.69 27.13
CA SER A 44 8.98 13.54 27.00
C SER A 44 7.61 13.70 27.64
N THR A 45 7.19 14.93 27.93
CA THR A 45 5.82 15.21 28.39
C THR A 45 4.83 14.80 27.31
N GLU A 46 3.87 13.98 27.69
CA GLU A 46 2.79 13.54 26.80
C GLU A 46 1.85 14.70 26.45
N VAL A 47 1.53 14.84 25.18
CA VAL A 47 0.57 15.82 24.67
C VAL A 47 -0.56 15.09 23.98
N GLN A 48 -1.77 15.18 24.51
CA GLN A 48 -2.96 14.63 23.86
C GLN A 48 -3.40 15.51 22.69
N LEU A 49 -3.66 14.90 21.53
CA LEU A 49 -4.06 15.57 20.30
C LEU A 49 -5.55 15.45 20.00
N THR A 50 -6.20 14.33 20.38
CA THR A 50 -7.62 14.06 20.13
C THR A 50 -8.34 13.70 21.43
N PHE A 51 -9.66 13.91 21.49
CA PHE A 51 -10.43 13.76 22.73
C PHE A 51 -11.79 13.07 22.53
N ASP A 52 -12.11 12.68 21.30
CA ASP A 52 -13.43 12.20 20.88
C ASP A 52 -13.46 10.71 20.52
N ALA A 53 -12.32 10.05 20.64
CA ALA A 53 -12.21 8.63 20.29
C ALA A 53 -12.69 7.72 21.43
N GLU A 54 -13.28 6.60 21.06
CA GLU A 54 -13.83 5.58 21.93
C GLU A 54 -13.78 4.21 21.28
N LYS A 55 -14.20 3.15 21.98
CA LYS A 55 -14.28 1.82 21.41
C LYS A 55 -15.09 1.79 20.11
N ASN A 56 -14.58 1.11 19.08
CA ASN A 56 -15.12 1.07 17.70
C ASN A 56 -15.13 2.42 16.97
N PHE A 57 -14.43 3.43 17.50
CA PHE A 57 -14.15 4.73 16.91
C PHE A 57 -12.78 5.20 17.39
N THR A 58 -11.75 4.49 17.04
CA THR A 58 -10.43 4.56 17.66
C THR A 58 -9.34 4.94 16.67
N PHE A 59 -8.25 5.50 17.18
CA PHE A 59 -7.00 5.67 16.45
C PHE A 59 -6.00 4.54 16.68
N ALA A 60 -6.34 3.53 17.49
CA ALA A 60 -5.53 2.34 17.63
C ALA A 60 -5.57 1.50 16.35
N LYS A 61 -4.43 0.98 15.95
CA LYS A 61 -4.31 0.11 14.76
C LYS A 61 -5.03 -1.23 14.95
N GLU A 62 -4.97 -1.77 16.16
CA GLU A 62 -5.74 -2.93 16.56
C GLU A 62 -6.74 -2.52 17.65
N MET A 63 -7.92 -3.14 17.64
CA MET A 63 -8.88 -2.95 18.72
C MET A 63 -8.35 -3.63 19.97
N ASP A 64 -7.58 -2.89 20.75
CA ASP A 64 -7.12 -3.28 22.06
C ASP A 64 -7.89 -2.49 23.11
N ASP A 65 -8.48 -3.20 24.07
CA ASP A 65 -9.13 -2.60 25.25
C ASP A 65 -8.10 -2.31 26.38
N SER A 66 -6.78 -2.31 26.06
CA SER A 66 -5.74 -2.00 27.03
C SER A 66 -5.69 -0.49 27.34
N ASP A 67 -5.42 -0.16 28.61
CA ASP A 67 -5.21 1.22 29.06
C ASP A 67 -3.80 1.75 28.72
N GLY A 68 -2.99 0.96 27.99
CA GLY A 68 -1.59 1.26 27.66
C GLY A 68 -1.41 2.00 26.34
N GLU A 69 -0.14 2.24 26.03
CA GLU A 69 0.28 2.76 24.73
C GLU A 69 0.20 1.65 23.68
N VAL A 70 -0.43 1.95 22.54
CA VAL A 70 -0.60 1.03 21.41
C VAL A 70 -0.25 1.70 20.08
N GLU A 71 0.05 0.90 19.06
CA GLU A 71 0.29 1.39 17.72
C GLU A 71 -0.94 2.12 17.16
N THR A 72 -0.71 3.21 16.44
CA THR A 72 -1.77 4.04 15.86
C THR A 72 -1.91 3.84 14.36
N VAL A 73 -3.12 4.06 13.82
CA VAL A 73 -3.41 4.18 12.38
C VAL A 73 -2.91 5.50 11.79
N ALA A 74 -2.54 6.47 12.64
CA ALA A 74 -2.05 7.76 12.17
C ALA A 74 -0.60 7.68 11.67
N GLU A 75 -0.26 8.50 10.68
CA GLU A 75 1.05 8.56 10.03
C GLU A 75 1.58 9.99 10.01
N TRP A 76 2.91 10.13 10.08
CA TRP A 76 3.57 11.42 9.95
C TRP A 76 3.63 11.89 8.50
N PHE A 77 3.40 13.18 8.28
CA PHE A 77 3.87 13.84 7.08
C PHE A 77 5.40 13.97 7.08
N LYS A 78 5.99 14.18 5.91
CA LYS A 78 7.44 14.30 5.75
C LYS A 78 8.03 15.53 6.44
N ASP A 79 7.21 16.54 6.70
CA ASP A 79 7.59 17.78 7.38
C ASP A 79 7.74 17.63 8.91
N SER A 80 7.41 16.47 9.49
CA SER A 80 7.41 16.21 10.94
C SER A 80 6.51 17.14 11.77
N LYS A 81 5.64 17.94 11.11
CA LYS A 81 4.78 18.93 11.78
C LYS A 81 3.32 18.51 11.78
N LYS A 82 2.92 17.73 10.79
CA LYS A 82 1.57 17.25 10.62
C LYS A 82 1.53 15.74 10.65
N ILE A 83 0.38 15.22 11.05
CA ILE A 83 0.02 13.81 10.93
C ILE A 83 -1.30 13.70 10.19
N TYR A 84 -1.51 12.58 9.49
CA TYR A 84 -2.81 12.21 8.96
C TYR A 84 -3.26 10.90 9.59
N ALA A 85 -4.56 10.71 9.69
CA ALA A 85 -5.14 9.48 10.19
C ALA A 85 -6.38 9.12 9.37
N VAL A 86 -6.50 7.85 9.04
CA VAL A 86 -7.75 7.25 8.58
C VAL A 86 -8.36 6.54 9.79
N ARG A 87 -9.50 7.04 10.26
CA ARG A 87 -10.21 6.48 11.41
C ARG A 87 -11.52 5.88 10.94
N GLU A 88 -11.85 4.70 11.43
CA GLU A 88 -13.11 4.04 11.13
C GLU A 88 -14.11 4.21 12.27
N ASP A 89 -15.35 4.55 11.91
CA ASP A 89 -16.51 4.57 12.82
C ASP A 89 -17.34 3.30 12.60
N ALA A 90 -17.13 2.31 13.45
CA ALA A 90 -17.87 1.05 13.45
C ALA A 90 -18.92 0.97 14.59
N ARG A 91 -19.24 2.07 15.28
CA ARG A 91 -20.12 2.06 16.46
C ARG A 91 -21.53 1.54 16.15
N LYS A 92 -22.04 1.82 14.94
CA LYS A 92 -23.35 1.38 14.47
C LYS A 92 -23.35 -0.02 13.83
N VAL A 93 -22.17 -0.54 13.49
CA VAL A 93 -22.03 -1.87 12.90
C VAL A 93 -22.49 -2.94 13.89
N LYS A 94 -23.17 -3.97 13.40
CA LYS A 94 -23.65 -5.06 14.24
C LYS A 94 -22.52 -5.97 14.69
N ASP A 95 -22.76 -6.63 15.83
CA ASP A 95 -21.81 -7.58 16.38
C ASP A 95 -21.90 -8.93 15.68
N LEU A 96 -20.75 -9.54 15.42
CA LEU A 96 -20.61 -10.94 15.09
C LEU A 96 -20.02 -11.69 16.28
N TYR A 97 -20.49 -12.93 16.49
CA TYR A 97 -20.16 -13.74 17.66
C TYR A 97 -19.40 -14.99 17.23
N LEU A 98 -18.22 -15.19 17.81
CA LEU A 98 -17.44 -16.42 17.64
C LEU A 98 -17.29 -17.15 18.97
N VAL A 99 -17.61 -18.44 18.98
CA VAL A 99 -17.41 -19.30 20.14
C VAL A 99 -16.09 -20.04 20.00
N ASN A 100 -15.12 -19.78 20.88
CA ASN A 100 -13.92 -20.59 21.00
C ASN A 100 -14.23 -21.82 21.89
N SER A 101 -14.61 -22.91 21.24
CA SER A 101 -14.97 -24.16 21.90
C SER A 101 -13.79 -24.91 22.57
N LEU A 102 -12.55 -24.53 22.20
CA LEU A 102 -11.32 -25.16 22.74
C LEU A 102 -10.75 -24.44 23.95
N SER A 103 -11.30 -23.30 24.34
CA SER A 103 -10.86 -22.59 25.54
C SER A 103 -11.06 -23.40 26.80
N GLN A 104 -10.10 -23.32 27.74
CA GLN A 104 -10.15 -23.99 29.04
C GLN A 104 -10.35 -22.95 30.16
N PRO A 105 -11.07 -23.23 31.23
CA PRO A 105 -11.82 -24.47 31.53
C PRO A 105 -13.19 -24.57 30.83
N ARG A 106 -13.61 -23.53 30.09
CA ARG A 106 -14.91 -23.50 29.39
C ARG A 106 -14.79 -22.73 28.07
N PRO A 107 -15.68 -22.98 27.10
CA PRO A 107 -15.78 -22.17 25.91
C PRO A 107 -15.91 -20.67 26.22
N THR A 108 -15.28 -19.84 25.41
CA THR A 108 -15.34 -18.36 25.50
C THR A 108 -16.01 -17.77 24.28
N LEU A 109 -16.64 -16.61 24.43
CA LEU A 109 -17.27 -15.86 23.36
C LEU A 109 -16.36 -14.68 22.98
N LYS A 110 -16.05 -14.55 21.69
CA LYS A 110 -15.42 -13.35 21.10
C LYS A 110 -16.49 -12.59 20.32
N THR A 111 -16.67 -11.32 20.65
CA THR A 111 -17.59 -10.40 19.96
C THR A 111 -16.79 -9.34 19.25
N TYR A 112 -17.13 -9.03 17.99
CA TYR A 112 -16.50 -7.97 17.22
C TYR A 112 -17.46 -7.41 16.18
N LYS A 113 -17.20 -6.16 15.71
CA LYS A 113 -17.98 -5.52 14.65
C LYS A 113 -17.68 -6.16 13.31
N TYR A 114 -18.73 -6.45 12.52
CA TYR A 114 -18.58 -7.07 11.22
C TYR A 114 -19.71 -6.68 10.26
N ASP A 115 -19.33 -6.12 9.12
CA ASP A 115 -20.26 -5.68 8.07
C ASP A 115 -20.69 -6.89 7.21
N MET A 116 -21.86 -7.43 7.48
CA MET A 116 -22.42 -8.52 6.66
C MET A 116 -22.89 -8.02 5.30
N PRO A 117 -22.83 -8.84 4.25
CA PRO A 117 -23.47 -8.51 2.97
C PRO A 117 -24.94 -8.13 3.15
N GLY A 118 -25.34 -6.95 2.65
CA GLY A 118 -26.69 -6.43 2.75
C GLY A 118 -26.99 -5.64 4.04
N ASP A 119 -26.07 -5.53 4.99
CA ASP A 119 -26.25 -4.63 6.12
C ASP A 119 -26.26 -3.17 5.66
N LYS A 120 -27.16 -2.37 6.28
CA LYS A 120 -27.27 -0.92 6.01
C LYS A 120 -26.26 -0.10 6.81
N GLU A 121 -25.99 -0.54 8.04
CA GLU A 121 -25.03 0.09 8.93
C GLU A 121 -23.69 -0.60 8.73
N ILE A 122 -22.75 0.11 8.11
CA ILE A 122 -21.39 -0.34 7.82
C ILE A 122 -20.39 0.64 8.44
N SER A 123 -19.13 0.24 8.55
CA SER A 123 -18.02 1.12 8.93
C SER A 123 -17.92 2.32 8.00
N GLN A 124 -17.65 3.49 8.57
CA GLN A 124 -17.46 4.75 7.86
C GLN A 124 -16.02 5.26 8.10
N SER A 125 -15.31 5.58 7.04
CA SER A 125 -13.94 6.11 7.14
C SER A 125 -13.94 7.62 7.25
N GLU A 126 -13.04 8.17 8.08
CA GLU A 126 -12.75 9.60 8.18
C GLU A 126 -11.28 9.85 7.89
N LEU A 127 -10.98 10.82 7.04
CA LEU A 127 -9.61 11.34 6.86
C LEU A 127 -9.42 12.62 7.64
N LEU A 128 -8.47 12.60 8.56
CA LEU A 128 -8.10 13.71 9.40
C LEU A 128 -6.65 14.11 9.15
N VAL A 129 -6.39 15.43 9.20
CA VAL A 129 -5.01 15.96 9.30
C VAL A 129 -4.94 16.81 10.56
N ILE A 130 -3.89 16.59 11.35
CA ILE A 130 -3.66 17.25 12.62
C ILE A 130 -2.31 17.95 12.55
N ASP A 131 -2.30 19.24 12.81
CA ASP A 131 -1.08 20.00 13.05
C ASP A 131 -0.66 19.80 14.51
N VAL A 132 0.55 19.28 14.72
CA VAL A 132 1.01 18.82 16.04
C VAL A 132 1.27 20.00 16.97
N GLU A 133 1.76 21.14 16.45
CA GLU A 133 2.06 22.32 17.25
C GLU A 133 0.79 23.07 17.69
N THR A 134 -0.08 23.34 16.72
CA THR A 134 -1.32 24.10 16.98
C THR A 134 -2.46 23.24 17.49
N LYS A 135 -2.36 21.90 17.38
CA LYS A 135 -3.39 20.89 17.66
C LYS A 135 -4.65 21.07 16.81
N LYS A 136 -4.55 21.81 15.71
CA LYS A 136 -5.67 22.01 14.80
C LYS A 136 -5.97 20.71 14.06
N ILE A 137 -7.20 20.23 14.19
CA ILE A 137 -7.72 19.08 13.46
C ILE A 137 -8.53 19.57 12.27
N THR A 138 -8.21 19.04 11.08
CA THR A 138 -8.97 19.28 9.86
C THR A 138 -9.51 17.95 9.37
N LYS A 139 -10.83 17.80 9.27
CA LYS A 139 -11.51 16.66 8.67
C LYS A 139 -11.77 16.97 7.20
N PHE A 140 -11.42 16.03 6.33
CA PHE A 140 -11.63 16.16 4.88
C PHE A 140 -12.87 15.40 4.44
N ASN A 141 -13.60 15.99 3.48
CA ASN A 141 -14.71 15.29 2.85
C ASN A 141 -14.17 14.35 1.75
N ILE A 142 -14.15 13.07 2.05
CA ILE A 142 -13.68 12.00 1.14
C ILE A 142 -14.84 11.21 0.53
N ASP A 143 -16.09 11.50 0.90
CA ASP A 143 -17.24 10.68 0.57
C ASP A 143 -17.66 10.85 -0.89
N ARG A 144 -17.90 9.72 -1.55
CA ARG A 144 -18.62 9.61 -2.81
C ARG A 144 -19.80 8.66 -2.67
N TRP A 145 -19.56 7.51 -2.04
CA TRP A 145 -20.60 6.51 -1.73
C TRP A 145 -20.74 6.40 -0.22
N GLN A 146 -21.95 6.11 0.24
CA GLN A 146 -22.20 5.92 1.67
C GLN A 146 -21.42 4.70 2.21
N ASP A 147 -21.20 3.71 1.36
CA ASP A 147 -20.60 2.42 1.67
C ASP A 147 -19.33 2.20 0.84
N GLN A 148 -18.33 3.03 1.04
CA GLN A 148 -17.07 2.98 0.31
C GLN A 148 -15.94 2.39 1.15
N TYR A 149 -15.02 1.73 0.46
CA TYR A 149 -13.67 1.45 0.97
C TYR A 149 -12.78 2.64 0.67
N PHE A 150 -11.86 2.93 1.57
CA PHE A 150 -10.98 4.09 1.49
C PHE A 150 -9.57 3.72 1.92
N GLU A 151 -8.58 4.11 1.12
CA GLU A 151 -7.17 3.87 1.42
C GLU A 151 -6.31 5.06 0.98
N VAL A 152 -5.43 5.54 1.88
CA VAL A 152 -4.38 6.50 1.54
C VAL A 152 -3.21 5.75 0.93
N LEU A 153 -2.85 6.10 -0.32
CA LEU A 153 -1.81 5.41 -1.08
C LEU A 153 -0.46 6.13 -1.05
N TYR A 154 -0.48 7.46 -1.05
CA TYR A 154 0.74 8.24 -1.10
C TYR A 154 0.52 9.65 -0.53
N VAL A 155 1.55 10.19 0.09
CA VAL A 155 1.62 11.59 0.54
C VAL A 155 2.83 12.25 -0.10
N SER A 156 2.61 13.43 -0.70
CA SER A 156 3.68 14.18 -1.36
C SER A 156 4.76 14.64 -0.38
N LYS A 157 5.99 14.82 -0.88
CA LYS A 157 7.15 15.21 -0.04
C LYS A 157 7.01 16.62 0.53
N ASP A 158 6.28 17.49 -0.15
CA ASP A 158 5.95 18.85 0.31
C ASP A 158 4.88 18.86 1.40
N SER A 159 4.27 17.69 1.72
CA SER A 159 3.21 17.58 2.73
C SER A 159 1.94 18.39 2.38
N GLU A 160 1.70 18.63 1.10
CA GLU A 160 0.55 19.40 0.62
C GLU A 160 -0.51 18.56 -0.08
N ARG A 161 -0.19 17.30 -0.46
CA ARG A 161 -1.09 16.43 -1.20
C ARG A 161 -1.17 15.05 -0.58
N ILE A 162 -2.39 14.52 -0.47
CA ILE A 162 -2.68 13.14 -0.10
C ILE A 162 -3.36 12.48 -1.30
N TYR A 163 -2.79 11.40 -1.80
CA TYR A 163 -3.37 10.56 -2.85
C TYR A 163 -4.07 9.38 -2.20
N PHE A 164 -5.31 9.13 -2.58
CA PHE A 164 -6.11 8.06 -2.01
C PHE A 164 -6.96 7.37 -3.07
N GLU A 165 -7.30 6.13 -2.80
CA GLU A 165 -8.29 5.38 -3.56
C GLU A 165 -9.58 5.26 -2.75
N ARG A 166 -10.71 5.35 -3.42
CA ARG A 166 -12.01 4.98 -2.89
C ARG A 166 -12.72 4.06 -3.86
N THR A 167 -13.33 3.01 -3.33
CA THR A 167 -14.00 1.95 -4.09
C THR A 167 -15.37 1.72 -3.49
N ASN A 168 -16.40 1.59 -4.34
CA ASN A 168 -17.73 1.27 -3.85
C ASN A 168 -17.80 -0.16 -3.31
N ARG A 169 -18.79 -0.46 -2.47
CA ARG A 169 -18.94 -1.77 -1.83
C ARG A 169 -19.10 -2.93 -2.81
N ALA A 170 -19.65 -2.68 -4.00
CA ALA A 170 -19.82 -3.68 -5.04
C ALA A 170 -18.51 -4.00 -5.79
N TYR A 171 -17.41 -3.28 -5.52
CA TYR A 171 -16.14 -3.40 -6.22
C TYR A 171 -16.26 -3.30 -7.76
N ASN A 172 -17.17 -2.49 -8.25
CA ASN A 172 -17.35 -2.27 -9.68
C ASN A 172 -17.14 -0.83 -10.13
N GLU A 173 -16.83 0.08 -9.18
CA GLU A 173 -16.51 1.47 -9.44
C GLU A 173 -15.48 1.96 -8.43
N LYS A 174 -14.38 2.57 -8.91
CA LYS A 174 -13.33 3.12 -8.07
C LYS A 174 -12.75 4.42 -8.62
N GLU A 175 -12.21 5.22 -7.73
CA GLU A 175 -11.55 6.47 -8.07
C GLU A 175 -10.20 6.59 -7.36
N LEU A 176 -9.17 6.93 -8.15
CA LEU A 176 -7.92 7.49 -7.62
C LEU A 176 -8.09 9.00 -7.53
N CYS A 177 -7.92 9.53 -6.34
CA CYS A 177 -8.11 10.94 -6.04
C CYS A 177 -6.85 11.57 -5.45
N VAL A 178 -6.77 12.88 -5.53
CA VAL A 178 -5.81 13.70 -4.78
C VAL A 178 -6.55 14.77 -3.99
N ILE A 179 -6.14 14.99 -2.75
CA ILE A 179 -6.62 16.09 -1.91
C ILE A 179 -5.50 17.09 -1.68
N ASN A 180 -5.82 18.38 -1.83
CA ASN A 180 -4.95 19.46 -1.40
C ASN A 180 -5.17 19.68 0.10
N VAL A 181 -4.14 19.46 0.90
CA VAL A 181 -4.21 19.54 2.37
C VAL A 181 -4.50 20.96 2.87
N LEU A 182 -4.10 21.99 2.10
CA LEU A 182 -4.29 23.40 2.50
C LEU A 182 -5.71 23.88 2.21
N THR A 183 -6.27 23.51 1.05
CA THR A 183 -7.60 23.99 0.60
C THR A 183 -8.72 23.01 0.94
N GLY A 184 -8.42 21.73 1.13
CA GLY A 184 -9.40 20.66 1.28
C GLY A 184 -10.06 20.22 -0.02
N GLU A 185 -9.61 20.74 -1.17
CA GLU A 185 -10.14 20.38 -2.48
C GLU A 185 -9.76 18.96 -2.85
N VAL A 186 -10.77 18.16 -3.24
CA VAL A 186 -10.60 16.80 -3.74
C VAL A 186 -10.77 16.80 -5.25
N LYS A 187 -9.77 16.28 -5.97
CA LYS A 187 -9.80 16.08 -7.41
C LYS A 187 -9.74 14.59 -7.73
N VAL A 188 -10.63 14.11 -8.59
CA VAL A 188 -10.57 12.76 -9.16
C VAL A 188 -9.55 12.76 -10.29
N LEU A 189 -8.53 11.91 -10.21
CA LEU A 189 -7.49 11.74 -11.22
C LEU A 189 -7.83 10.63 -12.21
N ILE A 190 -8.29 9.48 -11.69
CA ILE A 190 -8.66 8.32 -12.50
C ILE A 190 -9.97 7.78 -11.94
N HIS A 191 -10.93 7.52 -12.84
CA HIS A 191 -12.20 6.89 -12.53
C HIS A 191 -12.35 5.63 -13.38
N GLU A 192 -12.60 4.50 -12.74
CA GLU A 192 -12.80 3.22 -13.39
C GLU A 192 -14.15 2.62 -13.01
N VAL A 193 -14.78 2.02 -14.00
CA VAL A 193 -16.00 1.21 -13.85
C VAL A 193 -15.78 -0.08 -14.60
N ASP A 194 -16.03 -1.21 -13.94
CA ASP A 194 -15.98 -2.53 -14.55
C ASP A 194 -17.17 -3.39 -14.08
N LYS A 195 -17.59 -4.30 -14.90
CA LYS A 195 -18.76 -5.18 -14.63
C LYS A 195 -18.40 -6.63 -14.92
N PRO A 196 -18.76 -7.55 -14.02
CA PRO A 196 -19.58 -7.36 -12.82
C PRO A 196 -18.83 -6.75 -11.63
N PHE A 197 -17.50 -6.89 -11.53
CA PHE A 197 -16.63 -6.32 -10.51
C PHE A 197 -15.18 -6.30 -11.01
N MET A 198 -14.34 -5.45 -10.39
CA MET A 198 -12.92 -5.34 -10.67
C MET A 198 -12.12 -6.39 -9.88
N ASP A 199 -11.04 -6.92 -10.47
CA ASP A 199 -10.07 -7.71 -9.72
C ASP A 199 -9.25 -6.79 -8.80
N PHE A 200 -9.47 -6.94 -7.49
CA PHE A 200 -8.75 -6.18 -6.46
C PHE A 200 -7.41 -6.84 -6.04
N LYS A 201 -7.10 -8.05 -6.52
CA LYS A 201 -5.86 -8.76 -6.13
C LYS A 201 -4.63 -8.31 -6.91
N MET A 202 -4.84 -7.83 -8.13
CA MET A 202 -3.75 -7.39 -9.01
C MET A 202 -3.72 -5.86 -9.19
N VAL A 203 -4.25 -5.11 -8.23
CA VAL A 203 -4.15 -3.65 -8.25
C VAL A 203 -2.68 -3.23 -8.06
N SER A 204 -2.22 -2.32 -8.91
CA SER A 204 -0.88 -1.75 -8.77
C SER A 204 -0.91 -0.28 -9.19
N ILE A 205 -0.51 0.60 -8.26
CA ILE A 205 -0.38 2.03 -8.47
C ILE A 205 0.98 2.45 -7.94
N SER A 206 1.76 3.14 -8.76
CA SER A 206 3.07 3.66 -8.36
C SER A 206 3.18 5.14 -8.67
N PHE A 207 3.50 5.93 -7.64
CA PHE A 207 3.70 7.37 -7.75
C PHE A 207 5.18 7.66 -8.01
N LEU A 208 5.48 8.29 -9.13
CA LEU A 208 6.83 8.65 -9.54
C LEU A 208 7.00 10.17 -9.51
N ASN A 209 8.25 10.62 -9.29
CA ASN A 209 8.57 12.05 -9.27
C ASN A 209 7.64 12.87 -8.36
N ASP A 210 7.34 12.32 -7.18
CA ASP A 210 6.46 12.95 -6.19
C ASP A 210 5.02 13.18 -6.70
N GLY A 211 4.46 12.17 -7.37
CA GLY A 211 3.09 12.20 -7.90
C GLY A 211 2.92 12.95 -9.22
N LYS A 212 4.02 13.40 -9.86
CA LYS A 212 3.96 14.01 -11.20
C LYS A 212 3.70 13.01 -12.31
N ASP A 213 4.08 11.76 -12.09
CA ASP A 213 3.76 10.64 -12.95
C ASP A 213 3.12 9.53 -12.10
N ILE A 214 2.11 8.86 -12.63
CA ILE A 214 1.40 7.76 -11.97
C ILE A 214 1.38 6.58 -12.93
N VAL A 215 2.01 5.47 -12.52
CA VAL A 215 1.89 4.19 -13.21
C VAL A 215 0.70 3.46 -12.60
N TYR A 216 -0.29 3.17 -13.41
CA TYR A 216 -1.57 2.64 -13.00
C TYR A 216 -1.91 1.37 -13.78
N ARG A 217 -2.26 0.27 -13.08
CA ARG A 217 -2.72 -0.96 -13.73
C ARG A 217 -4.25 -0.95 -13.84
N SER A 218 -4.74 -1.25 -15.04
CA SER A 218 -6.19 -1.29 -15.34
C SER A 218 -6.52 -2.49 -16.22
N GLU A 219 -7.72 -3.01 -16.09
CA GLU A 219 -8.27 -4.09 -16.91
C GLU A 219 -9.28 -3.59 -17.97
N ARG A 220 -9.30 -2.28 -18.24
CA ARG A 220 -10.22 -1.62 -19.16
C ARG A 220 -10.23 -2.15 -20.59
N SER A 221 -9.16 -2.81 -21.01
CA SER A 221 -9.04 -3.45 -22.34
C SER A 221 -9.54 -4.89 -22.38
N GLY A 222 -10.00 -5.46 -21.24
CA GLY A 222 -10.29 -6.87 -21.05
C GLY A 222 -9.10 -7.69 -20.55
N TRP A 223 -7.89 -7.07 -20.52
CA TRP A 223 -6.66 -7.62 -19.97
C TRP A 223 -6.01 -6.62 -19.03
N GLY A 224 -5.28 -7.11 -18.03
CA GLY A 224 -4.58 -6.22 -17.11
C GLY A 224 -3.34 -5.61 -17.75
N HIS A 225 -3.31 -4.27 -17.88
CA HIS A 225 -2.21 -3.53 -18.49
C HIS A 225 -1.82 -2.29 -17.69
N TYR A 226 -0.61 -1.79 -17.93
CA TYR A 226 -0.06 -0.59 -17.30
C TYR A 226 -0.23 0.64 -18.18
N TYR A 227 -0.65 1.72 -17.54
CA TYR A 227 -0.88 3.04 -18.14
C TYR A 227 -0.08 4.08 -17.36
N LEU A 228 0.48 5.07 -18.07
CA LEU A 228 1.13 6.22 -17.46
C LEU A 228 0.20 7.42 -17.51
N TYR A 229 -0.04 8.03 -16.35
CA TYR A 229 -0.77 9.28 -16.21
C TYR A 229 0.16 10.38 -15.71
N ASP A 230 -0.18 11.64 -15.98
CA ASP A 230 0.41 12.77 -15.28
C ASP A 230 -0.23 12.99 -13.91
N GLY A 231 0.33 13.89 -13.10
CA GLY A 231 -0.19 14.22 -11.77
C GLY A 231 -1.55 14.93 -11.76
N GLU A 232 -2.06 15.30 -12.95
CA GLU A 232 -3.38 15.90 -13.13
C GLU A 232 -4.45 14.87 -13.56
N GLY A 233 -4.05 13.62 -13.78
CA GLY A 233 -4.93 12.53 -14.21
C GLY A 233 -5.11 12.42 -15.72
N ASN A 234 -4.27 13.09 -16.53
CA ASN A 234 -4.30 12.93 -17.96
C ASN A 234 -3.48 11.70 -18.38
N LEU A 235 -4.06 10.84 -19.21
CA LEU A 235 -3.37 9.68 -19.77
C LEU A 235 -2.25 10.16 -20.73
N LYS A 236 -1.00 9.78 -20.40
CA LYS A 236 0.18 10.08 -21.22
C LYS A 236 0.50 8.97 -22.18
N ASN A 237 0.40 7.72 -21.70
CA ASN A 237 0.87 6.57 -22.46
C ASN A 237 0.21 5.27 -22.01
N GLU A 238 -0.06 4.38 -22.94
CA GLU A 238 -0.37 2.97 -22.70
C GLU A 238 0.97 2.20 -22.72
N ILE A 239 1.49 1.86 -21.54
CA ILE A 239 2.82 1.24 -21.38
C ILE A 239 2.82 -0.16 -21.98
N THR A 240 1.75 -0.93 -21.71
CA THR A 240 1.59 -2.31 -22.20
C THR A 240 0.21 -2.53 -22.80
N SER A 241 0.09 -3.40 -23.81
CA SER A 241 -1.18 -3.80 -24.42
C SER A 241 -1.07 -5.18 -25.07
N GLY A 242 -2.21 -5.78 -25.40
CA GLY A 242 -2.30 -7.09 -26.07
C GLY A 242 -3.19 -8.08 -25.33
N ASP A 243 -3.34 -9.30 -25.89
CA ASP A 243 -4.19 -10.36 -25.33
C ASP A 243 -3.42 -11.22 -24.33
N TRP A 244 -2.88 -10.59 -23.27
CA TRP A 244 -2.10 -11.19 -22.21
C TRP A 244 -2.13 -10.30 -20.96
N VAL A 245 -1.70 -10.82 -19.81
CA VAL A 245 -1.76 -10.09 -18.54
C VAL A 245 -0.40 -9.49 -18.18
N ALA A 246 -0.33 -8.16 -18.00
CA ALA A 246 0.76 -7.53 -17.28
C ALA A 246 0.52 -7.75 -15.77
N GLY A 247 1.30 -8.64 -15.20
CA GLY A 247 1.28 -9.05 -13.81
C GLY A 247 2.07 -8.10 -12.90
N PRO A 248 2.55 -8.58 -11.73
CA PRO A 248 3.20 -7.73 -10.74
C PRO A 248 4.42 -6.96 -11.28
N ILE A 249 4.58 -5.72 -10.81
CA ILE A 249 5.80 -4.93 -11.03
C ILE A 249 6.92 -5.54 -10.19
N CYS A 250 8.08 -5.79 -10.84
CA CYS A 250 9.31 -6.16 -10.15
C CYS A 250 10.05 -4.93 -9.66
N GLU A 251 10.24 -3.95 -10.57
CA GLU A 251 10.98 -2.73 -10.29
C GLU A 251 10.62 -1.61 -11.28
N ILE A 252 10.86 -0.36 -10.88
CA ILE A 252 10.74 0.80 -11.76
C ILE A 252 12.07 1.57 -11.76
N ASP A 253 12.74 1.57 -12.90
CA ASP A 253 13.89 2.45 -13.13
C ASP A 253 13.39 3.86 -13.46
N THR A 254 13.33 4.71 -12.44
CA THR A 254 12.84 6.09 -12.59
C THR A 254 13.78 6.99 -13.39
N VAL A 255 15.07 6.67 -13.43
CA VAL A 255 16.10 7.41 -14.18
C VAL A 255 16.08 6.98 -15.66
N GLY A 256 16.13 5.66 -15.90
CA GLY A 256 16.06 5.10 -17.26
C GLY A 256 14.64 5.03 -17.81
N ARG A 257 13.64 5.45 -17.04
CA ARG A 257 12.21 5.47 -17.38
C ARG A 257 11.73 4.16 -17.97
N ALA A 258 11.96 3.07 -17.22
CA ALA A 258 11.60 1.72 -17.60
C ALA A 258 10.84 1.00 -16.48
N LEU A 259 9.80 0.26 -16.87
CA LEU A 259 9.03 -0.61 -16.02
C LEU A 259 9.52 -2.05 -16.23
N TYR A 260 9.87 -2.75 -15.14
CA TYR A 260 10.17 -4.18 -15.13
C TYR A 260 9.02 -4.91 -14.42
N PHE A 261 8.44 -5.88 -15.09
CA PHE A 261 7.24 -6.56 -14.61
C PHE A 261 7.17 -7.99 -15.13
N TYR A 262 6.33 -8.80 -14.51
CA TYR A 262 6.04 -10.14 -15.00
C TYR A 262 4.88 -10.11 -15.98
N ALA A 263 5.04 -10.79 -17.12
CA ALA A 263 3.96 -11.08 -18.05
C ALA A 263 3.46 -12.53 -17.87
N LEU A 264 2.16 -12.72 -18.07
CA LEU A 264 1.50 -14.03 -18.04
C LEU A 264 0.74 -14.23 -19.35
N GLY A 265 0.97 -15.38 -20.00
CA GLY A 265 0.30 -15.73 -21.26
C GLY A 265 0.73 -14.89 -22.47
N LYS A 266 1.86 -14.14 -22.39
CA LYS A 266 2.37 -13.33 -23.50
C LYS A 266 3.03 -14.17 -24.60
N ASP A 267 3.75 -15.23 -24.24
CA ASP A 267 4.39 -16.16 -25.15
C ASP A 267 3.62 -17.48 -25.17
N GLU A 268 3.12 -17.89 -26.34
CA GLU A 268 2.31 -19.11 -26.50
C GLU A 268 3.08 -20.42 -26.21
N ASN A 269 4.40 -20.36 -26.19
CA ASN A 269 5.27 -21.53 -25.88
C ASN A 269 5.55 -21.66 -24.38
N ILE A 270 5.10 -20.72 -23.56
CA ILE A 270 5.27 -20.69 -22.10
C ILE A 270 3.89 -20.90 -21.45
N ASP A 271 3.87 -21.75 -20.42
CA ASP A 271 2.65 -21.94 -19.62
C ASP A 271 2.14 -20.56 -19.12
N PRO A 272 0.85 -20.23 -19.38
CA PRO A 272 0.31 -18.91 -19.06
C PRO A 272 0.30 -18.57 -17.57
N TYR A 273 0.51 -19.54 -16.68
CA TYR A 273 0.64 -19.33 -15.24
C TYR A 273 2.07 -19.01 -14.79
N TYR A 274 3.08 -19.13 -15.67
CA TYR A 274 4.45 -18.83 -15.33
C TYR A 274 4.77 -17.35 -15.55
N TYR A 275 5.47 -16.79 -14.59
CA TYR A 275 5.97 -15.43 -14.65
C TYR A 275 7.14 -15.30 -15.61
N THR A 276 6.95 -14.54 -16.68
CA THR A 276 7.97 -14.18 -17.65
C THR A 276 8.41 -12.74 -17.43
N LEU A 277 9.70 -12.50 -17.20
CA LEU A 277 10.21 -11.15 -16.99
C LEU A 277 10.16 -10.34 -18.28
N CYS A 278 9.55 -9.17 -18.22
CA CYS A 278 9.47 -8.19 -19.29
C CYS A 278 9.94 -6.81 -18.83
N ARG A 279 10.33 -6.01 -19.80
CA ARG A 279 10.66 -4.59 -19.66
C ARG A 279 9.84 -3.77 -20.62
N ALA A 280 9.34 -2.60 -20.20
CA ALA A 280 8.69 -1.62 -21.09
C ALA A 280 9.21 -0.21 -20.80
N SER A 281 9.23 0.66 -21.83
CA SER A 281 9.49 2.08 -21.60
C SER A 281 8.25 2.76 -21.04
N LEU A 282 8.41 3.63 -20.04
CA LEU A 282 7.32 4.47 -19.56
C LEU A 282 6.85 5.49 -20.60
N ASP A 283 7.72 5.89 -21.54
CA ASP A 283 7.47 7.00 -22.46
C ASP A 283 7.12 6.56 -23.89
N LYS A 284 7.29 5.27 -24.20
CA LYS A 284 6.99 4.73 -25.53
C LYS A 284 5.86 3.70 -25.42
N PRO A 285 4.72 3.93 -26.12
CA PRO A 285 3.60 3.02 -26.06
C PRO A 285 4.00 1.62 -26.54
N ASN A 286 3.51 0.62 -25.82
CA ASN A 286 3.61 -0.79 -26.15
C ASN A 286 5.03 -1.28 -26.54
N SER A 287 6.07 -0.74 -25.90
CA SER A 287 7.48 -1.07 -26.18
C SER A 287 7.98 -2.22 -25.29
N VAL A 288 7.23 -3.34 -25.25
CA VAL A 288 7.51 -4.46 -24.36
C VAL A 288 8.60 -5.36 -24.93
N GLU A 289 9.71 -5.50 -24.19
CA GLU A 289 10.81 -6.41 -24.42
C GLU A 289 10.72 -7.58 -23.41
N GLN A 290 10.68 -8.82 -23.89
CA GLN A 290 10.77 -10.00 -23.05
C GLN A 290 12.22 -10.28 -22.71
N LEU A 291 12.53 -10.57 -21.44
CA LEU A 291 13.90 -10.78 -20.95
C LEU A 291 14.21 -12.24 -20.56
N THR A 292 13.16 -13.05 -20.32
CA THR A 292 13.29 -14.50 -20.03
C THR A 292 12.38 -15.28 -20.95
N PHE A 293 12.83 -16.47 -21.42
CA PHE A 293 12.18 -17.24 -22.50
C PHE A 293 11.97 -18.70 -22.15
N ASP A 294 12.42 -19.14 -20.97
CA ASP A 294 12.31 -20.52 -20.55
C ASP A 294 10.88 -20.81 -20.04
N ASN A 295 10.33 -22.01 -20.32
CA ASN A 295 9.00 -22.42 -19.84
C ASN A 295 9.05 -22.80 -18.35
N VAL A 296 9.27 -21.81 -17.50
CA VAL A 296 9.37 -21.87 -16.03
C VAL A 296 8.89 -20.57 -15.42
N THR A 297 8.62 -20.57 -14.13
CA THR A 297 8.35 -19.32 -13.42
C THR A 297 9.64 -18.67 -12.94
N HIS A 298 9.74 -17.35 -13.09
CA HIS A 298 10.91 -16.54 -12.74
C HIS A 298 10.62 -15.65 -11.53
N ALA A 299 11.61 -15.49 -10.64
CA ALA A 299 11.64 -14.49 -9.59
C ALA A 299 12.99 -13.76 -9.66
N VAL A 300 12.96 -12.42 -9.71
CA VAL A 300 14.16 -11.65 -10.00
C VAL A 300 14.47 -10.60 -8.94
N ASP A 301 15.78 -10.41 -8.68
CA ASP A 301 16.33 -9.38 -7.83
C ASP A 301 17.29 -8.48 -8.63
N TRP A 302 16.96 -7.21 -8.76
CA TRP A 302 17.73 -6.27 -9.56
C TRP A 302 18.88 -5.64 -8.79
N SER A 303 20.01 -5.44 -9.48
CA SER A 303 21.07 -4.55 -8.98
C SER A 303 20.57 -3.09 -8.98
N LYS A 304 21.05 -2.27 -8.04
CA LYS A 304 20.67 -0.84 -7.93
C LYS A 304 20.92 -0.02 -9.20
N THR A 305 21.79 -0.49 -10.08
CA THR A 305 22.13 0.19 -11.35
C THR A 305 21.34 -0.33 -12.54
N PHE A 306 20.48 -1.33 -12.36
CA PHE A 306 19.73 -2.02 -13.42
C PHE A 306 20.60 -2.61 -14.54
N ASN A 307 21.87 -2.90 -14.27
CA ASN A 307 22.78 -3.52 -15.24
C ASN A 307 22.72 -5.05 -15.19
N TYR A 308 22.39 -5.61 -14.04
CA TYR A 308 22.32 -7.04 -13.78
C TYR A 308 21.14 -7.36 -12.89
N PHE A 309 20.68 -8.61 -12.97
CA PHE A 309 19.73 -9.18 -12.03
C PHE A 309 20.05 -10.66 -11.75
N ILE A 310 19.71 -11.08 -10.55
CA ILE A 310 19.67 -12.49 -10.16
C ILE A 310 18.31 -13.01 -10.60
N ASP A 311 18.31 -14.13 -11.30
CA ASP A 311 17.10 -14.80 -11.75
C ASP A 311 17.03 -16.17 -11.06
N THR A 312 16.06 -16.35 -10.19
CA THR A 312 15.70 -17.63 -9.61
C THR A 312 14.52 -18.19 -10.39
N TYR A 313 14.72 -19.31 -11.08
CA TYR A 313 13.66 -19.92 -11.85
C TYR A 313 13.43 -21.37 -11.45
N GLN A 314 12.18 -21.78 -11.51
CA GLN A 314 11.76 -23.13 -11.12
C GLN A 314 10.46 -23.55 -11.79
N ARG A 315 10.13 -24.82 -11.65
CA ARG A 315 8.88 -25.43 -12.05
C ARG A 315 8.54 -26.57 -11.07
N VAL A 316 7.31 -27.04 -11.05
CA VAL A 316 6.89 -28.12 -10.14
C VAL A 316 7.78 -29.37 -10.24
N ASP A 317 8.27 -29.66 -11.44
CA ASP A 317 9.15 -30.81 -11.76
C ASP A 317 10.63 -30.41 -12.03
N LEU A 318 11.00 -29.16 -11.71
CA LEU A 318 12.35 -28.63 -11.85
C LEU A 318 12.72 -27.86 -10.58
N GLU A 319 13.81 -28.31 -9.94
CA GLU A 319 14.37 -27.64 -8.75
C GLU A 319 14.77 -26.19 -9.05
N PRO A 320 14.82 -25.31 -8.03
CA PRO A 320 15.26 -23.94 -8.22
C PRO A 320 16.68 -23.83 -8.77
N HIS A 321 16.83 -23.01 -9.79
CA HIS A 321 18.12 -22.61 -10.36
C HIS A 321 18.33 -21.13 -10.15
N VAL A 322 19.53 -20.73 -9.76
CA VAL A 322 19.89 -19.34 -9.53
C VAL A 322 21.00 -18.93 -10.49
N VAL A 323 20.74 -17.93 -11.30
CA VAL A 323 21.68 -17.43 -12.33
C VAL A 323 21.81 -15.93 -12.28
N LEU A 324 22.98 -15.42 -12.71
CA LEU A 324 23.17 -14.01 -12.97
C LEU A 324 22.87 -13.71 -14.44
N ARG A 325 22.03 -12.70 -14.70
CA ARG A 325 21.75 -12.19 -16.05
C ARG A 325 22.12 -10.71 -16.16
N ASN A 326 22.44 -10.28 -17.37
CA ASN A 326 22.60 -8.85 -17.66
C ASN A 326 21.21 -8.20 -17.90
N ARG A 327 21.18 -6.87 -18.02
CA ARG A 327 19.96 -6.06 -18.24
C ARG A 327 19.09 -6.47 -19.44
N HIS A 328 19.63 -7.22 -20.38
CA HIS A 328 18.95 -7.73 -21.58
C HIS A 328 18.54 -9.20 -21.45
N GLY A 329 18.56 -9.76 -20.25
CA GLY A 329 18.16 -11.13 -19.98
C GLY A 329 19.22 -12.19 -20.32
N LYS A 330 20.38 -11.82 -20.92
CA LYS A 330 21.43 -12.77 -21.26
C LYS A 330 22.07 -13.33 -19.99
N LYS A 331 22.05 -14.66 -19.85
CA LYS A 331 22.74 -15.37 -18.77
C LYS A 331 24.25 -15.13 -18.84
N ILE A 332 24.83 -14.72 -17.72
CA ILE A 332 26.26 -14.50 -17.53
C ILE A 332 26.91 -15.71 -16.90
N MET A 333 26.33 -16.23 -15.81
CA MET A 333 26.86 -17.39 -15.08
C MET A 333 25.78 -18.04 -14.22
N ASP A 334 26.00 -19.31 -13.88
CA ASP A 334 25.25 -19.98 -12.83
C ASP A 334 25.81 -19.55 -11.47
N LEU A 335 24.92 -19.29 -10.51
CA LEU A 335 25.29 -18.95 -9.14
C LEU A 335 25.10 -20.16 -8.24
N GLU A 336 23.94 -20.79 -8.28
CA GLU A 336 23.63 -21.96 -7.47
C GLU A 336 22.61 -22.84 -8.18
N LYS A 337 22.69 -24.12 -7.92
CA LYS A 337 21.74 -25.15 -8.30
C LYS A 337 21.39 -25.94 -7.05
N ALA A 338 20.09 -26.12 -6.78
CA ALA A 338 19.61 -26.89 -5.64
C ALA A 338 19.97 -28.37 -5.73
#